data_fb71f49f6e759e5b4094f3d9ea040bb8
#
_entry.id   fb71f49f6e759e5b4094f3d9ea040bb8
#
_cell.length_a   1.000
_cell.length_b   1.000
_cell.length_c   1.000
_cell.angle_alpha   90.00
_cell.angle_beta   90.00
_cell.angle_gamma   90.00
#
_symmetry.space_group_name_H-M   'P 1'
#
loop_
_entity.id
_entity.type
_entity.pdbx_description
1 polymer ?
#
loop_
_entity_poly.entity_id
_entity_poly.type
_entity_poly.pdbx_seq_one_letter_code
_entity_poly.pdbx_strand_id
1 'polypeptide(L)'
;MAIGTDRYASRGDTLLFIACVGLSIVALSLPDQWRDPLAQGLRQSVLAPFLFLQRQTELLAAARYRYDGVVAQRDSAVLAATFLPELRSENARLRGLLGLSARLGSGYVSAEVLHQPEPTNPLSFVVSAGKREGVRPLSAVVSPEGLVGLVASVDEHTSVVLSWAHPEFRASAVAQDGNVVGIAAPHGAEGPNVWLLELQGVLYRQQVPAGTVIVTSGLGGVFPRGIPIGAVIGPAGEEKGWGRTYLVRPLIHPAELSHVMILTSTRPAGSDLRNAFTVPADSALPREAPPR
;
A
#
# COMPACT_ATOMS: atom_id res chain seq x y z
N MET A 1 -64.86 -30.96 0.63
CA MET A 1 -66.31 -30.76 0.49
C MET A 1 -66.51 -29.75 -0.65
N ALA A 2 -67.26 -30.21 -1.67
CA ALA A 2 -67.84 -29.54 -2.81
C ALA A 2 -66.90 -28.94 -3.89
N ILE A 3 -66.69 -29.77 -4.86
CA ILE A 3 -66.26 -29.47 -6.21
C ILE A 3 -67.44 -28.82 -6.95
N GLY A 4 -67.36 -27.53 -7.21
CA GLY A 4 -68.26 -26.80 -8.10
C GLY A 4 -67.70 -26.86 -9.51
N THR A 5 -68.11 -27.79 -10.31
CA THR A 5 -67.79 -27.91 -11.75
C THR A 5 -68.51 -26.82 -12.51
N ASP A 6 -67.75 -25.91 -13.08
CA ASP A 6 -68.17 -24.86 -14.01
C ASP A 6 -68.72 -25.52 -15.32
N ARG A 7 -70.02 -25.70 -15.37
CA ARG A 7 -70.74 -26.20 -16.56
C ARG A 7 -70.89 -25.15 -17.68
N TYR A 8 -70.36 -23.96 -17.53
CA TYR A 8 -70.40 -22.91 -18.55
C TYR A 8 -69.20 -22.90 -19.49
N ALA A 9 -68.07 -23.49 -19.08
CA ALA A 9 -66.89 -23.61 -19.94
C ALA A 9 -67.10 -24.62 -21.11
N SER A 10 -67.90 -25.65 -20.93
CA SER A 10 -68.04 -26.73 -21.90
C SER A 10 -68.81 -26.36 -23.17
N ARG A 11 -69.65 -25.33 -23.17
CA ARG A 11 -70.40 -24.92 -24.39
C ARG A 11 -69.58 -24.04 -25.33
N GLY A 12 -68.70 -23.20 -24.80
CA GLY A 12 -67.76 -22.39 -25.56
C GLY A 12 -66.68 -23.27 -26.22
N ASP A 13 -66.13 -24.21 -25.45
CA ASP A 13 -65.10 -25.11 -25.90
C ASP A 13 -65.60 -26.09 -26.98
N THR A 14 -66.83 -26.61 -26.84
CA THR A 14 -67.43 -27.47 -27.89
C THR A 14 -67.76 -26.69 -29.15
N LEU A 15 -68.23 -25.44 -29.02
CA LEU A 15 -68.44 -24.58 -30.20
C LEU A 15 -67.14 -24.24 -30.91
N LEU A 16 -66.08 -23.93 -30.14
CA LEU A 16 -64.75 -23.62 -30.66
C LEU A 16 -64.14 -24.88 -31.37
N PHE A 17 -64.31 -26.06 -30.76
CA PHE A 17 -63.89 -27.31 -31.33
C PHE A 17 -64.58 -27.61 -32.65
N ILE A 18 -65.94 -27.46 -32.70
CA ILE A 18 -66.74 -27.65 -33.91
C ILE A 18 -66.37 -26.64 -35.00
N ALA A 19 -66.09 -25.38 -34.61
CA ALA A 19 -65.61 -24.35 -35.52
C ALA A 19 -64.24 -24.72 -36.12
N CYS A 20 -63.29 -25.19 -35.27
CA CYS A 20 -61.98 -25.63 -35.70
C CYS A 20 -62.05 -26.87 -36.66
N VAL A 21 -62.90 -27.83 -36.30
CA VAL A 21 -63.09 -29.02 -37.18
C VAL A 21 -63.76 -28.60 -38.48
N GLY A 22 -64.73 -27.73 -38.47
CA GLY A 22 -65.38 -27.21 -39.70
C GLY A 22 -64.40 -26.44 -40.57
N LEU A 23 -63.57 -25.60 -39.98
CA LEU A 23 -62.50 -24.84 -40.66
C LEU A 23 -61.46 -25.79 -41.30
N SER A 24 -61.14 -26.87 -40.60
CA SER A 24 -60.18 -27.89 -41.07
C SER A 24 -60.77 -28.66 -42.31
N ILE A 25 -62.05 -28.99 -42.24
CA ILE A 25 -62.76 -29.67 -43.38
C ILE A 25 -62.83 -28.75 -44.58
N VAL A 26 -63.15 -27.46 -44.36
CA VAL A 26 -63.14 -26.45 -45.42
C VAL A 26 -61.76 -26.27 -46.01
N ALA A 27 -60.74 -26.22 -45.22
CA ALA A 27 -59.37 -26.12 -45.68
C ALA A 27 -58.89 -27.35 -46.49
N LEU A 28 -59.40 -28.54 -46.17
CA LEU A 28 -59.12 -29.78 -46.88
C LEU A 28 -59.90 -29.88 -48.24
N SER A 29 -61.04 -29.24 -48.32
CA SER A 29 -61.89 -29.26 -49.52
C SER A 29 -61.56 -28.16 -50.56
N LEU A 30 -60.66 -27.23 -50.23
CA LEU A 30 -60.22 -26.16 -51.14
C LEU A 30 -59.39 -26.73 -52.27
N PRO A 31 -59.66 -26.32 -53.56
CA PRO A 31 -58.80 -26.65 -54.69
C PRO A 31 -57.38 -26.12 -54.47
N ASP A 32 -56.38 -26.87 -54.96
CA ASP A 32 -54.95 -26.59 -54.76
C ASP A 32 -54.51 -25.16 -55.17
N GLN A 33 -55.25 -24.58 -56.15
CA GLN A 33 -55.02 -23.23 -56.64
C GLN A 33 -55.21 -22.14 -55.59
N TRP A 34 -55.96 -22.37 -54.51
CA TRP A 34 -56.27 -21.42 -53.47
C TRP A 34 -55.49 -21.69 -52.14
N ARG A 35 -54.88 -22.86 -52.03
CA ARG A 35 -54.13 -23.28 -50.84
C ARG A 35 -52.84 -22.49 -50.70
N ASP A 36 -52.08 -22.28 -51.76
CA ASP A 36 -50.79 -21.60 -51.72
C ASP A 36 -50.87 -20.13 -51.33
N PRO A 37 -51.80 -19.31 -51.95
CA PRO A 37 -51.88 -17.90 -51.54
C PRO A 37 -52.46 -17.73 -50.14
N LEU A 38 -53.34 -18.59 -49.66
CA LEU A 38 -53.86 -18.56 -48.30
C LEU A 38 -52.79 -18.95 -47.29
N ALA A 39 -51.97 -19.95 -47.54
CA ALA A 39 -50.87 -20.36 -46.70
C ALA A 39 -49.78 -19.29 -46.61
N GLN A 40 -49.49 -18.59 -47.72
CA GLN A 40 -48.55 -17.47 -47.74
C GLN A 40 -49.09 -16.28 -46.97
N GLY A 41 -50.38 -15.94 -47.11
CA GLY A 41 -51.03 -14.85 -46.36
C GLY A 41 -51.04 -15.09 -44.84
N LEU A 42 -51.36 -16.31 -44.41
CA LEU A 42 -51.33 -16.71 -43.02
C LEU A 42 -49.90 -16.68 -42.42
N ARG A 43 -48.93 -17.12 -43.20
CA ARG A 43 -47.53 -17.12 -42.82
C ARG A 43 -47.00 -15.69 -42.65
N GLN A 44 -47.38 -14.77 -43.50
CA GLN A 44 -46.97 -13.38 -43.41
C GLN A 44 -47.72 -12.62 -42.30
N SER A 45 -49.01 -12.89 -42.06
CA SER A 45 -49.81 -12.12 -41.09
C SER A 45 -49.64 -12.58 -39.65
N VAL A 46 -49.47 -13.90 -39.42
CA VAL A 46 -49.46 -14.46 -38.04
C VAL A 46 -48.04 -14.74 -37.55
N LEU A 47 -47.17 -15.24 -38.44
CA LEU A 47 -45.78 -15.56 -38.02
C LEU A 47 -44.82 -14.38 -38.06
N ALA A 48 -45.05 -13.40 -38.93
CA ALA A 48 -44.17 -12.24 -39.03
C ALA A 48 -44.02 -11.43 -37.71
N PRO A 49 -45.12 -11.12 -37.00
CA PRO A 49 -45.00 -10.40 -35.74
C PRO A 49 -44.30 -11.23 -34.65
N PHE A 50 -44.46 -12.56 -34.66
CA PHE A 50 -43.79 -13.43 -33.69
C PHE A 50 -42.27 -13.53 -33.95
N LEU A 51 -41.87 -13.65 -35.20
CA LEU A 51 -40.46 -13.62 -35.59
C LEU A 51 -39.79 -12.27 -35.33
N PHE A 52 -40.56 -11.18 -35.48
CA PHE A 52 -40.06 -9.85 -35.16
C PHE A 52 -39.81 -9.67 -33.65
N LEU A 53 -40.71 -10.18 -32.80
CA LEU A 53 -40.52 -10.18 -31.33
C LEU A 53 -39.32 -11.04 -30.91
N GLN A 54 -39.12 -12.22 -31.53
CA GLN A 54 -37.96 -13.06 -31.22
C GLN A 54 -36.64 -12.38 -31.58
N ARG A 55 -36.56 -11.70 -32.73
CA ARG A 55 -35.34 -10.93 -33.09
C ARG A 55 -35.04 -9.78 -32.13
N GLN A 56 -36.06 -9.10 -31.62
CA GLN A 56 -35.85 -8.02 -30.65
C GLN A 56 -35.31 -8.54 -29.33
N THR A 57 -35.78 -9.68 -28.83
CA THR A 57 -35.30 -10.29 -27.59
C THR A 57 -33.84 -10.76 -27.73
N GLU A 58 -33.44 -11.29 -28.85
CA GLU A 58 -32.05 -11.70 -29.12
C GLU A 58 -31.09 -10.48 -29.16
N LEU A 59 -31.52 -9.39 -29.80
CA LEU A 59 -30.72 -8.16 -29.85
C LEU A 59 -30.54 -7.50 -28.47
N LEU A 60 -31.60 -7.52 -27.67
CA LEU A 60 -31.54 -7.00 -26.29
C LEU A 60 -30.68 -7.88 -25.37
N ALA A 61 -30.78 -9.20 -25.52
CA ALA A 61 -29.93 -10.13 -24.79
C ALA A 61 -28.45 -9.97 -25.18
N ALA A 62 -28.14 -9.89 -26.45
CA ALA A 62 -26.79 -9.69 -26.97
C ALA A 62 -26.21 -8.31 -26.56
N ALA A 63 -27.05 -7.28 -26.43
CA ALA A 63 -26.63 -5.97 -25.93
C ALA A 63 -26.30 -6.02 -24.44
N ARG A 64 -27.08 -6.73 -23.62
CA ARG A 64 -26.80 -6.93 -22.19
C ARG A 64 -25.49 -7.69 -21.96
N TYR A 65 -25.28 -8.81 -22.65
CA TYR A 65 -24.02 -9.57 -22.53
C TYR A 65 -22.79 -8.74 -22.91
N ARG A 66 -22.89 -7.90 -23.94
CA ARG A 66 -21.79 -6.98 -24.29
C ARG A 66 -21.57 -5.89 -23.24
N TYR A 67 -22.64 -5.35 -22.70
CA TYR A 67 -22.56 -4.32 -21.65
C TYR A 67 -21.93 -4.88 -20.37
N ASP A 68 -22.37 -6.05 -19.92
CA ASP A 68 -21.81 -6.73 -18.75
C ASP A 68 -20.33 -7.07 -18.95
N GLY A 69 -19.92 -7.49 -20.13
CA GLY A 69 -18.52 -7.73 -20.47
C GLY A 69 -17.65 -6.47 -20.44
N VAL A 70 -18.16 -5.35 -20.95
CA VAL A 70 -17.45 -4.05 -20.93
C VAL A 70 -17.36 -3.51 -19.52
N VAL A 71 -18.42 -3.63 -18.72
CA VAL A 71 -18.41 -3.22 -17.29
C VAL A 71 -17.41 -4.06 -16.51
N ALA A 72 -17.40 -5.37 -16.67
CA ALA A 72 -16.45 -6.25 -16.00
C ALA A 72 -14.99 -5.94 -16.39
N GLN A 73 -14.72 -5.66 -17.67
CA GLN A 73 -13.40 -5.22 -18.13
C GLN A 73 -13.01 -3.87 -17.55
N ARG A 74 -13.94 -2.92 -17.51
CA ARG A 74 -13.72 -1.61 -16.89
C ARG A 74 -13.41 -1.75 -15.41
N ASP A 75 -14.19 -2.53 -14.68
CA ASP A 75 -14.04 -2.71 -13.24
C ASP A 75 -12.72 -3.42 -12.91
N SER A 76 -12.34 -4.42 -13.69
CA SER A 76 -11.02 -5.07 -13.55
C SER A 76 -9.87 -4.11 -13.88
N ALA A 77 -10.01 -3.25 -14.88
CA ALA A 77 -9.02 -2.23 -15.23
C ALA A 77 -8.90 -1.14 -14.14
N VAL A 78 -10.03 -0.74 -13.55
CA VAL A 78 -10.04 0.22 -12.42
C VAL A 78 -9.37 -0.39 -11.20
N LEU A 79 -9.68 -1.63 -10.86
CA LEU A 79 -9.02 -2.35 -9.76
C LEU A 79 -7.52 -2.48 -10.01
N ALA A 80 -7.12 -2.90 -11.21
CA ALA A 80 -5.71 -2.96 -11.57
C ALA A 80 -5.02 -1.60 -11.48
N ALA A 81 -5.67 -0.53 -11.95
CA ALA A 81 -5.14 0.83 -11.86
C ALA A 81 -5.01 1.32 -10.41
N THR A 82 -5.88 0.87 -9.50
CA THR A 82 -5.85 1.22 -8.08
C THR A 82 -4.71 0.50 -7.35
N PHE A 83 -4.47 -0.78 -7.65
CA PHE A 83 -3.41 -1.56 -6.99
C PHE A 83 -2.03 -1.41 -7.63
N LEU A 84 -1.95 -0.97 -8.88
CA LEU A 84 -0.69 -0.85 -9.60
C LEU A 84 0.32 0.12 -8.94
N PRO A 85 -0.10 1.29 -8.41
CA PRO A 85 0.80 2.18 -7.67
C PRO A 85 1.35 1.54 -6.41
N GLU A 86 0.51 0.82 -5.64
CA GLU A 86 0.91 0.13 -4.42
C GLU A 86 1.95 -0.97 -4.72
N LEU A 87 1.68 -1.83 -5.69
CA LEU A 87 2.61 -2.87 -6.11
C LEU A 87 3.94 -2.30 -6.65
N ARG A 88 3.91 -1.15 -7.31
CA ARG A 88 5.13 -0.46 -7.75
C ARG A 88 5.92 0.11 -6.59
N SER A 89 5.24 0.71 -5.61
CA SER A 89 5.84 1.22 -4.38
C SER A 89 6.52 0.09 -3.60
N GLU A 90 5.81 -1.01 -3.40
CA GLU A 90 6.34 -2.20 -2.73
C GLU A 90 7.55 -2.79 -3.48
N ASN A 91 7.46 -2.91 -4.81
CA ASN A 91 8.59 -3.38 -5.62
C ASN A 91 9.81 -2.45 -5.53
N ALA A 92 9.59 -1.13 -5.46
CA ALA A 92 10.67 -0.17 -5.26
C ALA A 92 11.30 -0.33 -3.86
N ARG A 93 10.51 -0.49 -2.81
CA ARG A 93 10.99 -0.76 -1.44
C ARG A 93 11.80 -2.05 -1.37
N LEU A 94 11.28 -3.15 -1.92
CA LEU A 94 11.99 -4.45 -1.96
C LEU A 94 13.31 -4.36 -2.72
N ARG A 95 13.36 -3.65 -3.84
CA ARG A 95 14.63 -3.38 -4.56
C ARG A 95 15.59 -2.55 -3.72
N GLY A 96 15.09 -1.58 -2.95
CA GLY A 96 15.90 -0.81 -2.01
C GLY A 96 16.54 -1.69 -0.94
N LEU A 97 15.74 -2.58 -0.32
CA LEU A 97 16.25 -3.56 0.66
C LEU A 97 17.29 -4.50 0.06
N LEU A 98 17.05 -5.03 -1.13
CA LEU A 98 18.02 -5.88 -1.84
C LEU A 98 19.32 -5.13 -2.11
N GLY A 99 19.22 -3.87 -2.53
CA GLY A 99 20.41 -3.02 -2.73
C GLY A 99 21.19 -2.77 -1.45
N LEU A 100 20.48 -2.53 -0.33
CA LEU A 100 21.12 -2.38 0.97
C LEU A 100 21.74 -3.70 1.44
N SER A 101 21.04 -4.83 1.27
CA SER A 101 21.54 -6.15 1.66
C SER A 101 22.87 -6.49 0.97
N ALA A 102 22.96 -6.21 -0.32
CA ALA A 102 24.19 -6.42 -1.08
C ALA A 102 25.37 -5.57 -0.57
N ARG A 103 25.09 -4.36 -0.08
CA ARG A 103 26.09 -3.44 0.48
C ARG A 103 26.50 -3.78 1.92
N LEU A 104 25.57 -4.27 2.72
CA LEU A 104 25.85 -4.71 4.09
C LEU A 104 26.65 -6.03 4.14
N GLY A 105 26.52 -6.85 3.11
CA GLY A 105 27.14 -8.17 3.04
C GLY A 105 26.44 -9.18 3.96
N SER A 106 27.05 -9.55 5.08
CA SER A 106 26.48 -10.47 6.07
C SER A 106 26.19 -9.76 7.39
N GLY A 107 25.34 -10.37 8.22
CA GLY A 107 25.06 -9.88 9.59
C GLY A 107 23.86 -8.97 9.68
N TYR A 108 22.82 -9.22 8.91
CA TYR A 108 21.51 -8.60 9.02
C TYR A 108 20.41 -9.67 8.82
N VAL A 109 19.21 -9.35 9.31
CA VAL A 109 17.98 -10.10 9.09
C VAL A 109 16.95 -9.13 8.53
N SER A 110 16.33 -9.49 7.41
CA SER A 110 15.17 -8.74 6.89
C SER A 110 13.92 -9.17 7.65
N ALA A 111 13.10 -8.20 8.03
CA ALA A 111 11.87 -8.41 8.76
C ALA A 111 10.75 -7.52 8.23
N GLU A 112 9.54 -8.04 8.24
CA GLU A 112 8.31 -7.30 7.94
C GLU A 112 7.77 -6.64 9.21
N VAL A 113 7.21 -5.45 9.09
CA VAL A 113 6.52 -4.77 10.17
C VAL A 113 5.11 -5.36 10.28
N LEU A 114 4.88 -6.16 11.34
CA LEU A 114 3.63 -6.92 11.53
C LEU A 114 2.51 -6.08 12.11
N HIS A 115 2.84 -5.23 13.05
CA HIS A 115 1.86 -4.43 13.77
C HIS A 115 2.48 -3.13 14.27
N GLN A 116 1.82 -2.04 13.93
CA GLN A 116 2.00 -0.75 14.61
C GLN A 116 0.83 -0.64 15.59
N PRO A 117 1.07 -0.51 16.91
CA PRO A 117 0.01 -0.54 17.95
C PRO A 117 -1.11 0.47 17.68
N GLU A 118 -0.75 1.62 17.14
CA GLU A 118 -1.68 2.62 16.62
C GLU A 118 -1.04 3.34 15.45
N PRO A 119 -1.78 3.57 14.33
CA PRO A 119 -1.26 4.35 13.20
C PRO A 119 -0.85 5.78 13.59
N THR A 120 -1.40 6.29 14.69
CA THR A 120 -1.14 7.61 15.26
C THR A 120 0.00 7.64 16.26
N ASN A 121 0.50 6.47 16.71
CA ASN A 121 1.57 6.38 17.71
C ASN A 121 2.67 5.41 17.26
N PRO A 122 3.52 5.76 16.30
CA PRO A 122 4.58 4.91 15.77
C PRO A 122 5.84 4.91 16.66
N LEU A 123 5.67 5.04 17.97
CA LEU A 123 6.81 5.02 18.93
C LEU A 123 7.46 3.65 19.02
N SER A 124 6.66 2.58 18.87
CA SER A 124 7.14 1.21 18.84
C SER A 124 6.32 0.37 17.88
N PHE A 125 6.91 -0.68 17.33
CA PHE A 125 6.24 -1.61 16.42
C PHE A 125 6.83 -3.01 16.53
N VAL A 126 6.08 -4.03 16.05
CA VAL A 126 6.47 -5.43 16.07
C VAL A 126 6.95 -5.85 14.69
N VAL A 127 8.03 -6.63 14.65
CA VAL A 127 8.60 -7.17 13.41
C VAL A 127 8.63 -8.69 13.40
N SER A 128 8.61 -9.29 12.21
CA SER A 128 8.52 -10.74 11.94
C SER A 128 9.86 -11.47 12.09
N ALA A 129 10.75 -11.02 12.96
CA ALA A 129 12.03 -11.68 13.20
C ALA A 129 12.34 -11.68 14.71
N GLY A 130 12.84 -12.80 15.21
CA GLY A 130 13.11 -13.04 16.63
C GLY A 130 14.43 -13.71 16.90
N LYS A 131 14.51 -14.44 18.01
CA LYS A 131 15.72 -15.17 18.44
C LYS A 131 16.17 -16.23 17.44
N ARG A 132 15.22 -16.89 16.77
CA ARG A 132 15.52 -17.93 15.79
C ARG A 132 16.27 -17.39 14.59
N GLU A 133 15.99 -16.17 14.19
CA GLU A 133 16.65 -15.46 13.10
C GLU A 133 17.96 -14.80 13.55
N GLY A 134 18.31 -14.90 14.83
CA GLY A 134 19.53 -14.34 15.41
C GLY A 134 19.41 -12.90 15.88
N VAL A 135 18.20 -12.38 16.01
CA VAL A 135 17.96 -11.02 16.56
C VAL A 135 18.30 -11.00 18.05
N ARG A 136 18.89 -9.90 18.49
CA ARG A 136 19.26 -9.67 19.88
C ARG A 136 18.70 -8.32 20.36
N PRO A 137 18.44 -8.16 21.65
CA PRO A 137 18.15 -6.85 22.22
C PRO A 137 19.25 -5.85 21.88
N LEU A 138 18.88 -4.59 21.71
CA LEU A 138 19.76 -3.49 21.29
C LEU A 138 20.33 -3.63 19.87
N SER A 139 19.87 -4.59 19.05
CA SER A 139 20.21 -4.62 17.63
C SER A 139 19.68 -3.38 16.93
N ALA A 140 20.50 -2.76 16.09
CA ALA A 140 20.10 -1.60 15.31
C ALA A 140 19.11 -2.02 14.21
N VAL A 141 18.07 -1.23 14.01
CA VAL A 141 17.07 -1.42 12.96
C VAL A 141 17.20 -0.30 11.94
N VAL A 142 17.34 -0.67 10.67
CA VAL A 142 17.58 0.24 9.57
C VAL A 142 16.64 -0.03 8.39
N SER A 143 16.45 0.97 7.56
CA SER A 143 15.86 0.86 6.22
C SER A 143 16.88 1.32 5.17
N PRO A 144 16.59 1.20 3.86
CA PRO A 144 17.49 1.71 2.81
C PRO A 144 17.81 3.20 2.94
N GLU A 145 16.94 3.98 3.52
CA GLU A 145 17.06 5.42 3.69
C GLU A 145 17.87 5.79 4.94
N GLY A 146 17.90 4.93 5.99
CA GLY A 146 18.67 5.19 7.19
C GLY A 146 18.17 4.50 8.45
N LEU A 147 18.41 5.16 9.60
CA LEU A 147 18.13 4.64 10.93
C LEU A 147 16.64 4.69 11.27
N VAL A 148 16.10 3.53 11.64
CA VAL A 148 14.71 3.36 12.09
C VAL A 148 14.60 3.39 13.61
N GLY A 149 15.47 2.63 14.30
CA GLY A 149 15.40 2.50 15.74
C GLY A 149 16.28 1.38 16.28
N LEU A 150 15.88 0.79 17.38
CA LEU A 150 16.56 -0.34 18.00
C LEU A 150 15.58 -1.40 18.52
N VAL A 151 16.04 -2.64 18.62
CA VAL A 151 15.26 -3.74 19.20
C VAL A 151 15.23 -3.61 20.73
N ALA A 152 14.03 -3.49 21.30
CA ALA A 152 13.83 -3.42 22.75
C ALA A 152 13.73 -4.81 23.40
N SER A 153 12.87 -5.66 22.86
CA SER A 153 12.66 -7.03 23.33
C SER A 153 12.57 -8.01 22.18
N VAL A 154 12.92 -9.26 22.44
CA VAL A 154 13.00 -10.31 21.44
C VAL A 154 12.30 -11.54 21.93
N ASP A 155 11.30 -12.00 21.19
CA ASP A 155 10.62 -13.28 21.36
C ASP A 155 11.20 -14.34 20.40
N GLU A 156 10.62 -15.55 20.35
CA GLU A 156 11.12 -16.62 19.49
C GLU A 156 11.06 -16.28 17.99
N HIS A 157 9.97 -15.65 17.52
CA HIS A 157 9.70 -15.35 16.11
C HIS A 157 9.46 -13.88 15.81
N THR A 158 9.34 -13.05 16.83
CA THR A 158 9.03 -11.63 16.70
C THR A 158 9.93 -10.79 17.60
N SER A 159 10.01 -9.51 17.32
CA SER A 159 10.72 -8.57 18.17
C SER A 159 9.97 -7.24 18.24
N VAL A 160 10.07 -6.56 19.36
CA VAL A 160 9.57 -5.20 19.53
C VAL A 160 10.70 -4.22 19.23
N VAL A 161 10.42 -3.27 18.36
CA VAL A 161 11.36 -2.21 17.96
C VAL A 161 10.89 -0.89 18.53
N LEU A 162 11.76 -0.18 19.21
CA LEU A 162 11.58 1.25 19.55
C LEU A 162 12.07 2.08 18.39
N SER A 163 11.19 2.92 17.85
CA SER A 163 11.56 3.85 16.78
C SER A 163 12.38 5.02 17.30
N TRP A 164 12.97 5.78 16.40
CA TRP A 164 13.68 7.01 16.74
C TRP A 164 12.76 8.09 17.40
N ALA A 165 11.44 7.96 17.23
CA ALA A 165 10.47 8.87 17.85
C ALA A 165 10.17 8.52 19.33
N HIS A 166 10.60 7.36 19.82
CA HIS A 166 10.37 6.94 21.21
C HIS A 166 11.15 7.83 22.19
N PRO A 167 10.53 8.28 23.30
CA PRO A 167 11.17 9.19 24.26
C PRO A 167 12.49 8.69 24.84
N GLU A 168 12.68 7.37 24.93
CA GLU A 168 13.92 6.76 25.43
C GLU A 168 14.99 6.57 24.36
N PHE A 169 14.66 6.84 23.09
CA PHE A 169 15.62 6.69 22.01
C PHE A 169 16.78 7.69 22.15
N ARG A 170 18.00 7.17 22.09
CA ARG A 170 19.24 7.96 22.06
C ARG A 170 20.24 7.29 21.12
N ALA A 171 20.80 8.07 20.21
CA ALA A 171 21.83 7.59 19.31
C ALA A 171 23.01 8.57 19.30
N SER A 172 24.22 8.04 19.49
CA SER A 172 25.44 8.84 19.30
C SER A 172 25.55 9.22 17.84
N ALA A 173 25.63 10.49 17.54
CA ALA A 173 25.54 11.05 16.20
C ALA A 173 26.77 11.91 15.88
N VAL A 174 27.06 12.01 14.58
CA VAL A 174 28.15 12.83 14.06
C VAL A 174 27.70 13.44 12.74
N ALA A 175 28.12 14.66 12.47
CA ALA A 175 27.95 15.23 11.12
C ALA A 175 28.74 14.42 10.10
N GLN A 176 28.23 14.30 8.87
CA GLN A 176 28.85 13.46 7.83
C GLN A 176 30.31 13.86 7.54
N ASP A 177 30.66 15.13 7.71
CA ASP A 177 32.02 15.68 7.60
C ASP A 177 32.94 15.32 8.79
N GLY A 178 32.36 14.73 9.86
CA GLY A 178 33.09 14.31 11.05
C GLY A 178 33.37 15.42 12.06
N ASN A 179 33.01 16.67 11.78
CA ASN A 179 33.45 17.83 12.58
C ASN A 179 32.58 18.06 13.82
N VAL A 180 31.35 17.59 13.85
CA VAL A 180 30.39 17.82 14.93
C VAL A 180 29.90 16.50 15.48
N VAL A 181 30.03 16.34 16.80
CA VAL A 181 29.52 15.17 17.54
C VAL A 181 28.42 15.61 18.49
N GLY A 182 27.39 14.77 18.63
CA GLY A 182 26.27 15.00 19.53
C GLY A 182 25.48 13.74 19.79
N ILE A 183 24.35 13.90 20.46
CA ILE A 183 23.37 12.83 20.71
C ILE A 183 22.08 13.17 19.96
N ALA A 184 21.65 12.28 19.09
CA ALA A 184 20.34 12.36 18.46
C ALA A 184 19.30 11.80 19.42
N ALA A 185 18.25 12.60 19.69
CA ALA A 185 17.13 12.28 20.56
C ALA A 185 15.83 12.80 19.93
N PRO A 186 14.65 12.25 20.24
CA PRO A 186 13.39 12.84 19.80
C PRO A 186 13.21 14.23 20.37
N HIS A 187 12.62 15.13 19.60
CA HIS A 187 12.41 16.53 20.04
C HIS A 187 11.41 16.64 21.21
N GLY A 188 10.51 15.66 21.35
CA GLY A 188 9.62 15.53 22.52
C GLY A 188 8.60 16.66 22.70
N ALA A 189 8.52 17.61 21.77
CA ALA A 189 7.59 18.73 21.85
C ALA A 189 6.19 18.33 21.35
N GLU A 190 5.17 18.88 22.00
CA GLU A 190 3.82 18.87 21.45
C GLU A 190 3.73 19.84 20.26
N GLY A 191 2.91 19.52 19.26
CA GLY A 191 2.69 20.39 18.11
C GLY A 191 3.37 19.92 16.81
N PRO A 192 3.57 20.82 15.84
CA PRO A 192 4.01 20.46 14.49
C PRO A 192 5.44 19.89 14.41
N ASN A 193 6.22 20.05 15.44
CA ASN A 193 7.62 19.60 15.52
C ASN A 193 7.79 18.23 16.18
N VAL A 194 6.71 17.54 16.53
CA VAL A 194 6.72 16.24 17.22
C VAL A 194 7.51 15.16 16.44
N TRP A 195 7.60 15.31 15.13
CA TRP A 195 8.31 14.38 14.24
C TRP A 195 9.74 14.83 13.90
N LEU A 196 10.35 15.65 14.74
CA LEU A 196 11.74 16.05 14.59
C LEU A 196 12.62 15.36 15.64
N LEU A 197 13.89 15.31 15.32
CA LEU A 197 14.95 14.92 16.25
C LEU A 197 15.72 16.16 16.68
N GLU A 198 16.37 16.05 17.83
CA GLU A 198 17.35 17.00 18.31
C GLU A 198 18.74 16.40 18.24
N LEU A 199 19.69 17.15 17.74
CA LEU A 199 21.11 16.91 17.94
C LEU A 199 21.56 17.73 19.13
N GLN A 200 21.69 17.06 20.27
CA GLN A 200 22.04 17.67 21.56
C GLN A 200 23.55 17.60 21.83
N GLY A 201 24.08 18.54 22.64
CA GLY A 201 25.44 18.51 23.10
C GLY A 201 26.51 18.97 22.09
N VAL A 202 26.12 19.72 21.07
CA VAL A 202 27.08 20.32 20.14
C VAL A 202 27.81 21.48 20.83
N LEU A 203 29.14 21.48 20.73
CA LEU A 203 29.96 22.53 21.36
C LEU A 203 29.61 23.91 20.80
N TYR A 204 29.57 24.93 21.66
CA TYR A 204 29.23 26.32 21.28
C TYR A 204 30.06 26.87 20.09
N ARG A 205 31.32 26.47 20.01
CA ARG A 205 32.23 26.91 18.94
C ARG A 205 31.95 26.29 17.59
N GLN A 206 31.11 25.23 17.56
CA GLN A 206 30.77 24.51 16.36
C GLN A 206 29.41 25.00 15.86
N GLN A 207 29.39 25.49 14.62
CA GLN A 207 28.18 25.83 13.93
C GLN A 207 27.84 24.69 12.93
N VAL A 208 26.58 24.26 12.93
CA VAL A 208 26.10 23.24 12.03
C VAL A 208 25.19 23.90 11.01
N PRO A 209 25.61 24.04 9.75
CA PRO A 209 24.78 24.60 8.69
C PRO A 209 23.50 23.77 8.48
N ALA A 210 22.40 24.43 8.12
CA ALA A 210 21.20 23.75 7.66
C ALA A 210 21.55 22.87 6.43
N GLY A 211 20.90 21.70 6.33
CA GLY A 211 21.19 20.71 5.30
C GLY A 211 22.36 19.76 5.61
N THR A 212 23.09 19.97 6.73
CA THR A 212 24.14 19.03 7.14
C THR A 212 23.53 17.68 7.48
N VAL A 213 24.00 16.63 6.84
CA VAL A 213 23.55 15.25 7.09
C VAL A 213 24.21 14.74 8.39
N ILE A 214 23.37 14.17 9.25
CA ILE A 214 23.76 13.57 10.52
C ILE A 214 23.71 12.05 10.37
N VAL A 215 24.78 11.39 10.78
CA VAL A 215 24.91 9.93 10.74
C VAL A 215 25.26 9.40 12.13
N THR A 216 25.07 8.10 12.37
CA THR A 216 25.51 7.45 13.61
C THR A 216 27.04 7.52 13.72
N SER A 217 27.55 7.81 14.91
CA SER A 217 28.99 7.94 15.17
C SER A 217 29.71 6.62 15.43
N GLY A 218 28.96 5.56 15.77
CA GLY A 218 29.52 4.28 16.23
C GLY A 218 29.90 4.25 17.71
N LEU A 219 29.79 5.38 18.42
CA LEU A 219 30.07 5.45 19.85
C LEU A 219 28.94 4.79 20.65
N GLY A 220 29.27 4.07 21.72
CA GLY A 220 28.30 3.34 22.53
C GLY A 220 28.00 1.91 22.06
N GLY A 221 28.47 1.52 20.87
CA GLY A 221 28.46 0.11 20.40
C GLY A 221 27.09 -0.42 19.94
N VAL A 222 25.99 0.33 20.13
CA VAL A 222 24.63 -0.08 19.70
C VAL A 222 24.46 0.13 18.19
N PHE A 223 24.78 1.31 17.72
CA PHE A 223 24.66 1.66 16.30
C PHE A 223 26.03 1.66 15.62
N PRO A 224 26.24 0.86 14.57
CA PRO A 224 27.44 1.01 13.74
C PRO A 224 27.56 2.43 13.19
N ARG A 225 28.80 2.84 12.93
CA ARG A 225 29.06 4.17 12.37
C ARG A 225 28.53 4.30 10.94
N GLY A 226 27.99 5.46 10.59
CA GLY A 226 27.71 5.82 9.20
C GLY A 226 26.26 5.59 8.75
N ILE A 227 25.36 5.17 9.65
CA ILE A 227 23.92 5.05 9.31
C ILE A 227 23.32 6.45 9.30
N PRO A 228 22.70 6.90 8.21
CA PRO A 228 22.05 8.19 8.12
C PRO A 228 20.88 8.29 9.13
N ILE A 229 20.77 9.44 9.79
CA ILE A 229 19.70 9.73 10.76
C ILE A 229 18.76 10.78 10.17
N GLY A 230 19.33 11.90 9.69
CA GLY A 230 18.54 13.03 9.22
C GLY A 230 19.40 14.18 8.73
N ALA A 231 18.75 15.30 8.40
CA ALA A 231 19.40 16.54 8.01
C ALA A 231 19.04 17.68 8.97
N VAL A 232 20.06 18.49 9.33
CA VAL A 232 19.88 19.64 10.20
C VAL A 232 18.97 20.68 9.54
N ILE A 233 17.97 21.17 10.29
CA ILE A 233 17.10 22.27 9.88
C ILE A 233 17.69 23.61 10.34
N GLY A 234 18.10 23.67 11.62
CA GLY A 234 18.61 24.87 12.27
C GLY A 234 18.72 24.71 13.78
N PRO A 235 19.08 25.74 14.51
CA PRO A 235 19.13 25.70 15.96
C PRO A 235 17.72 25.51 16.57
N ALA A 236 17.65 24.82 17.72
CA ALA A 236 16.39 24.49 18.40
C ALA A 236 15.81 25.67 19.26
N GLY A 237 16.34 26.86 19.13
CA GLY A 237 15.82 28.09 19.73
C GLY A 237 16.26 28.36 21.17
N GLU A 238 16.19 27.43 22.09
CA GLU A 238 16.64 27.63 23.47
C GLU A 238 18.02 27.01 23.70
N GLU A 239 18.98 27.87 24.05
CA GLU A 239 20.30 27.42 24.49
C GLU A 239 20.20 26.93 25.93
N LYS A 240 20.25 25.61 26.14
CA LYS A 240 20.26 25.00 27.47
C LYS A 240 21.66 24.49 27.83
N GLY A 241 22.27 25.08 28.83
CA GLY A 241 23.54 24.60 29.39
C GLY A 241 24.78 25.00 28.59
N TRP A 242 25.73 24.08 28.46
CA TRP A 242 27.07 24.28 27.88
C TRP A 242 27.19 23.96 26.38
N GLY A 243 26.12 23.53 25.77
CA GLY A 243 26.09 23.13 24.35
C GLY A 243 24.86 23.63 23.59
N ARG A 244 24.97 23.67 22.29
CA ARG A 244 23.86 23.99 21.38
C ARG A 244 23.08 22.75 20.99
N THR A 245 21.78 22.93 20.82
CA THR A 245 20.88 21.91 20.27
C THR A 245 20.39 22.34 18.88
N TYR A 246 20.40 21.41 17.95
CA TYR A 246 19.91 21.63 16.58
C TYR A 246 18.73 20.73 16.30
N LEU A 247 17.74 21.26 15.59
CA LEU A 247 16.64 20.46 15.06
C LEU A 247 17.10 19.68 13.82
N VAL A 248 16.75 18.41 13.78
CA VAL A 248 17.11 17.50 12.70
C VAL A 248 15.83 16.89 12.13
N ARG A 249 15.65 17.01 10.81
CA ARG A 249 14.60 16.31 10.10
C ARG A 249 15.05 14.88 9.83
N PRO A 250 14.35 13.86 10.37
CA PRO A 250 14.68 12.48 10.08
C PRO A 250 14.47 12.15 8.60
N LEU A 251 15.20 11.17 8.08
CA LEU A 251 15.04 10.69 6.70
C LEU A 251 13.86 9.75 6.54
N ILE A 252 13.37 9.17 7.63
CA ILE A 252 12.35 8.12 7.64
C ILE A 252 11.26 8.49 8.61
N HIS A 253 10.02 8.29 8.21
CA HIS A 253 8.87 8.34 9.10
C HIS A 253 8.50 6.92 9.55
N PRO A 254 8.47 6.59 10.86
CA PRO A 254 8.23 5.22 11.33
C PRO A 254 6.89 4.63 10.89
N ALA A 255 5.87 5.46 10.67
CA ALA A 255 4.54 5.02 10.23
C ALA A 255 4.49 4.54 8.77
N GLU A 256 5.51 4.81 7.95
CA GLU A 256 5.55 4.45 6.53
C GLU A 256 6.32 3.15 6.25
N LEU A 257 6.80 2.50 7.31
CA LEU A 257 7.65 1.32 7.19
C LEU A 257 6.82 0.05 7.03
N SER A 258 7.07 -0.71 5.98
CA SER A 258 6.54 -2.07 5.78
C SER A 258 7.62 -3.14 6.03
N HIS A 259 8.87 -2.84 5.69
CA HIS A 259 9.99 -3.75 5.82
C HIS A 259 11.20 -3.04 6.42
N VAL A 260 11.95 -3.74 7.24
CA VAL A 260 13.17 -3.25 7.88
C VAL A 260 14.28 -4.30 7.85
N MET A 261 15.50 -3.87 8.10
CA MET A 261 16.64 -4.75 8.32
C MET A 261 17.18 -4.59 9.73
N ILE A 262 17.35 -5.70 10.43
CA ILE A 262 17.91 -5.76 11.77
C ILE A 262 19.36 -6.20 11.66
N LEU A 263 20.28 -5.40 12.16
CA LEU A 263 21.71 -5.72 12.16
C LEU A 263 22.00 -6.71 13.28
N THR A 264 22.30 -7.97 12.94
CA THR A 264 22.52 -9.06 13.90
C THR A 264 23.99 -9.30 14.24
N SER A 265 24.89 -8.89 13.36
CA SER A 265 26.32 -8.96 13.66
C SER A 265 26.75 -7.80 14.53
N THR A 266 27.34 -8.08 15.66
CA THR A 266 28.23 -7.15 16.35
C THR A 266 29.44 -6.90 15.43
N ARG A 267 29.32 -5.97 14.50
CA ARG A 267 30.50 -5.43 13.83
C ARG A 267 31.38 -4.81 14.88
N PRO A 268 32.71 -4.97 14.80
CA PRO A 268 33.60 -4.36 15.77
C PRO A 268 33.30 -2.86 15.88
N ALA A 269 33.29 -2.35 17.11
CA ALA A 269 33.14 -0.91 17.35
C ALA A 269 34.13 -0.16 16.43
N GLY A 270 33.59 0.71 15.56
CA GLY A 270 34.39 1.45 14.58
C GLY A 270 34.20 1.04 13.11
N SER A 271 33.42 -0.03 12.79
CA SER A 271 33.05 -0.29 11.39
C SER A 271 32.21 0.86 10.81
N ASP A 272 32.60 1.34 9.64
CA ASP A 272 31.95 2.47 8.97
C ASP A 272 30.99 1.96 7.90
N LEU A 273 29.72 2.30 7.99
CA LEU A 273 28.66 1.94 7.05
C LEU A 273 28.27 3.07 6.09
N ARG A 274 29.00 4.21 6.09
CA ARG A 274 28.65 5.37 5.24
C ARG A 274 28.48 4.98 3.77
N ASN A 275 29.29 4.05 3.28
CA ASN A 275 29.22 3.59 1.89
C ASN A 275 28.07 2.60 1.61
N ALA A 276 27.40 2.07 2.65
CA ALA A 276 26.27 1.15 2.49
C ALA A 276 24.96 1.90 2.23
N PHE A 277 24.85 3.17 2.66
CA PHE A 277 23.66 3.97 2.51
C PHE A 277 23.83 5.04 1.43
N THR A 278 22.80 5.21 0.61
CA THR A 278 22.72 6.31 -0.36
C THR A 278 21.85 7.39 0.28
N VAL A 279 22.44 8.52 0.64
CA VAL A 279 21.68 9.68 1.08
C VAL A 279 21.05 10.34 -0.16
N PRO A 280 19.70 10.45 -0.26
CA PRO A 280 19.08 11.10 -1.39
C PRO A 280 19.54 12.56 -1.50
N ALA A 281 19.87 13.02 -2.68
CA ALA A 281 20.27 14.42 -2.92
C ALA A 281 19.19 15.43 -2.48
N ASP A 282 17.91 15.02 -2.57
CA ASP A 282 16.75 15.82 -2.18
C ASP A 282 16.57 15.97 -0.65
N SER A 283 17.26 15.18 0.17
CA SER A 283 17.24 15.33 1.63
C SER A 283 18.09 16.50 2.12
N ALA A 284 19.00 16.99 1.29
CA ALA A 284 19.70 18.22 1.53
C ALA A 284 18.74 19.41 1.32
N LEU A 285 18.45 20.17 2.39
CA LEU A 285 17.70 21.42 2.24
C LEU A 285 18.42 22.33 1.25
N PRO A 286 17.69 23.06 0.37
CA PRO A 286 18.32 24.04 -0.49
C PRO A 286 19.21 24.96 0.35
N ARG A 287 20.44 25.11 -0.02
CA ARG A 287 21.30 26.13 0.59
C ARG A 287 20.69 27.48 0.28
N GLU A 288 20.18 28.16 1.30
CA GLU A 288 19.83 29.58 1.17
C GLU A 288 21.06 30.31 0.65
N ALA A 289 20.92 30.99 -0.47
CA ALA A 289 21.99 31.84 -0.99
C ALA A 289 22.29 32.92 0.06
N PRO A 290 23.57 33.23 0.34
CA PRO A 290 23.88 34.28 1.30
C PRO A 290 23.23 35.59 0.85
N PRO A 291 22.66 36.37 1.77
CA PRO A 291 22.08 37.68 1.46
C PRO A 291 23.16 38.55 0.84
N ARG A 292 22.81 39.19 -0.29
CA ARG A 292 23.65 40.16 -1.01
C ARG A 292 23.78 41.46 -0.24
#